data_f93d3536e76e7817112382285019f58e
#
_entry.id   f93d3536e76e7817112382285019f58e
#
_cell.length_a   1.000
_cell.length_b   1.000
_cell.length_c   1.000
_cell.angle_alpha   90.00
_cell.angle_beta   90.00
_cell.angle_gamma   90.00
#
_symmetry.space_group_name_H-M   'P 1'
#
loop_
_entity.id
_entity.type
_entity.pdbx_description
1 polymer ?
#
loop_
_entity_poly.entity_id
_entity_poly.type
_entity_poly.pdbx_seq_one_letter_code
_entity_poly.pdbx_strand_id
1 'polypeptide(L)'
;MIQTHVSDLAGELAEKLCERAGGRLSKAFFASSGSEGVEAAIKFARAHTRRAGILSAEHVFHGLTCGALSLMSDKFWSEGFGPLLPETAAVPFGGLEALERELKTKRFAAFIVEPVQSEAGVCVPAEDYLQVAESLCRRYGTLFVLDEVQTGMYRTGPFLAAHHFGVEPDMVILAKALSGGLVPCGAVLMSDAVCNSVYSSLPRAFVHTSTFSENSLAMRAALATLEVLEDEGLGRRSLEAGSYLQARLTESLRDFEMVKEIRGVGLLMGIEFQAPRQLRLRIPYQAFGAVHPAMFGQIVVMRLFRDSGFLTQICGNKFKVLKVAPPLS
;
A
#
# COMPACT_ATOMS: atom_id res chain seq x y z
N MET A 1 -15.95 -5.97 -21.92
CA MET A 1 -16.52 -4.65 -22.20
C MET A 1 -15.45 -3.84 -22.92
N ILE A 2 -15.74 -3.22 -24.03
CA ILE A 2 -14.74 -2.43 -24.76
C ILE A 2 -14.78 -1.02 -24.16
N GLN A 3 -13.67 -0.49 -23.72
CA GLN A 3 -13.54 0.86 -23.12
C GLN A 3 -13.84 2.02 -24.10
N THR A 4 -14.52 1.73 -25.20
CA THR A 4 -15.02 2.73 -26.14
C THR A 4 -16.39 3.30 -25.76
N HIS A 5 -16.97 2.79 -24.65
CA HIS A 5 -18.28 3.22 -24.17
C HIS A 5 -18.13 3.88 -22.81
N VAL A 6 -18.83 4.96 -22.58
CA VAL A 6 -18.92 5.63 -21.28
C VAL A 6 -19.83 4.79 -20.37
N SER A 7 -19.36 4.49 -19.16
CA SER A 7 -20.14 3.81 -18.13
C SER A 7 -20.54 4.82 -17.05
N ASP A 8 -21.83 5.00 -16.83
CA ASP A 8 -22.34 5.89 -15.77
C ASP A 8 -21.82 5.46 -14.40
N LEU A 9 -21.76 4.14 -14.12
CA LEU A 9 -21.23 3.62 -12.87
C LEU A 9 -19.74 3.94 -12.66
N ALA A 10 -18.94 3.90 -13.73
CA ALA A 10 -17.53 4.27 -13.63
C ALA A 10 -17.37 5.77 -13.38
N GLY A 11 -18.18 6.61 -14.03
CA GLY A 11 -18.24 8.05 -13.79
C GLY A 11 -18.63 8.39 -12.36
N GLU A 12 -19.71 7.79 -11.86
CA GLU A 12 -20.17 7.95 -10.47
C GLU A 12 -19.12 7.53 -9.45
N LEU A 13 -18.49 6.37 -9.66
CA LEU A 13 -17.42 5.89 -8.77
C LEU A 13 -16.22 6.82 -8.79
N ALA A 14 -15.80 7.30 -9.97
CA ALA A 14 -14.69 8.22 -10.09
C ALA A 14 -14.95 9.53 -9.34
N GLU A 15 -16.13 10.10 -9.49
CA GLU A 15 -16.55 11.31 -8.76
C GLU A 15 -16.48 11.09 -7.25
N LYS A 16 -17.15 10.05 -6.75
CA LYS A 16 -17.17 9.72 -5.31
C LYS A 16 -15.77 9.46 -4.71
N LEU A 17 -14.88 8.78 -5.45
CA LEU A 17 -13.51 8.56 -5.00
C LEU A 17 -12.70 9.85 -4.96
N CYS A 18 -12.79 10.68 -6.00
CA CYS A 18 -12.08 11.95 -6.07
C CYS A 18 -12.55 12.94 -5.00
N GLU A 19 -13.87 13.02 -4.75
CA GLU A 19 -14.43 13.85 -3.67
C GLU A 19 -13.85 13.48 -2.30
N ARG A 20 -13.76 12.18 -1.99
CA ARG A 20 -13.24 11.70 -0.71
C ARG A 20 -11.74 11.84 -0.59
N ALA A 21 -11.04 11.65 -1.69
CA ALA A 21 -9.58 11.84 -1.73
C ALA A 21 -9.22 13.32 -1.58
N GLY A 22 -10.02 14.22 -2.13
CA GLY A 22 -9.82 15.66 -2.04
C GLY A 22 -8.53 16.16 -2.67
N GLY A 23 -8.12 17.36 -2.27
CA GLY A 23 -6.88 17.97 -2.72
C GLY A 23 -6.82 18.10 -4.24
N ARG A 24 -5.74 17.64 -4.85
CA ARG A 24 -5.52 17.72 -6.31
C ARG A 24 -5.98 16.47 -7.08
N LEU A 25 -6.49 15.44 -6.40
CA LEU A 25 -6.89 14.16 -7.00
C LEU A 25 -8.29 14.29 -7.62
N SER A 26 -8.37 14.62 -8.89
CA SER A 26 -9.61 14.97 -9.61
C SER A 26 -9.94 14.02 -10.76
N LYS A 27 -9.10 13.03 -11.05
CA LYS A 27 -9.30 12.05 -12.12
C LYS A 27 -9.02 10.64 -11.60
N ALA A 28 -9.74 9.67 -12.16
CA ALA A 28 -9.56 8.26 -11.85
C ALA A 28 -9.27 7.45 -13.13
N PHE A 29 -8.32 6.52 -13.02
CA PHE A 29 -8.12 5.43 -13.97
C PHE A 29 -8.43 4.13 -13.24
N PHE A 30 -9.31 3.31 -13.78
CA PHE A 30 -9.65 2.02 -13.17
C PHE A 30 -8.78 0.89 -13.70
N ALA A 31 -8.54 -0.10 -12.85
CA ALA A 31 -7.77 -1.30 -13.10
C ALA A 31 -8.44 -2.49 -12.41
N SER A 32 -7.92 -3.70 -12.58
CA SER A 32 -8.47 -4.88 -11.91
C SER A 32 -7.68 -5.28 -10.65
N SER A 33 -6.54 -4.64 -10.39
CA SER A 33 -5.68 -4.95 -9.25
C SER A 33 -4.79 -3.77 -8.87
N GLY A 34 -4.19 -3.83 -7.65
CA GLY A 34 -3.17 -2.88 -7.22
C GLY A 34 -1.91 -2.92 -8.10
N SER A 35 -1.48 -4.10 -8.53
CA SER A 35 -0.31 -4.24 -9.42
C SER A 35 -0.53 -3.53 -10.76
N GLU A 36 -1.72 -3.67 -11.38
CA GLU A 36 -2.07 -2.90 -12.58
C GLU A 36 -2.10 -1.40 -12.30
N GLY A 37 -2.56 -0.99 -11.12
CA GLY A 37 -2.51 0.41 -10.69
C GLY A 37 -1.08 0.94 -10.59
N VAL A 38 -0.14 0.15 -10.06
CA VAL A 38 1.28 0.51 -10.02
C VAL A 38 1.88 0.61 -11.43
N GLU A 39 1.56 -0.33 -12.33
CA GLU A 39 1.97 -0.25 -13.74
C GLU A 39 1.46 1.03 -14.42
N ALA A 40 0.21 1.40 -14.15
CA ALA A 40 -0.37 2.65 -14.65
C ALA A 40 0.38 3.87 -14.08
N ALA A 41 0.62 3.91 -12.77
CA ALA A 41 1.33 5.00 -12.11
C ALA A 41 2.75 5.19 -12.67
N ILE A 42 3.50 4.10 -12.89
CA ILE A 42 4.82 4.13 -13.55
C ILE A 42 4.73 4.78 -14.95
N LYS A 43 3.78 4.33 -15.77
CA LYS A 43 3.59 4.82 -17.13
C LYS A 43 3.16 6.30 -17.13
N PHE A 44 2.24 6.68 -16.25
CA PHE A 44 1.71 8.04 -16.17
C PHE A 44 2.78 9.00 -15.69
N ALA A 45 3.57 8.62 -14.68
CA ALA A 45 4.68 9.42 -14.18
C ALA A 45 5.74 9.67 -15.28
N ARG A 46 6.13 8.64 -16.02
CA ARG A 46 7.05 8.74 -17.14
C ARG A 46 6.51 9.63 -18.27
N ALA A 47 5.23 9.49 -18.59
CA ALA A 47 4.59 10.29 -19.64
C ALA A 47 4.51 11.78 -19.24
N HIS A 48 4.22 12.07 -17.97
CA HIS A 48 4.10 13.42 -17.44
C HIS A 48 5.46 14.13 -17.35
N THR A 49 6.43 13.50 -16.69
CA THR A 49 7.72 14.13 -16.37
C THR A 49 8.76 14.03 -17.49
N ARG A 50 8.56 13.12 -18.45
CA ARG A 50 9.53 12.74 -19.48
C ARG A 50 10.84 12.18 -18.92
N ARG A 51 10.80 11.65 -17.69
CA ARG A 51 11.91 10.97 -17.02
C ARG A 51 11.68 9.47 -17.00
N ALA A 52 12.75 8.67 -17.01
CA ALA A 52 12.66 7.21 -17.05
C ALA A 52 12.67 6.58 -15.66
N GLY A 53 13.34 7.18 -14.68
CA GLY A 53 13.59 6.62 -13.36
C GLY A 53 12.34 6.54 -12.50
N ILE A 54 12.21 5.45 -11.73
CA ILE A 54 11.21 5.34 -10.66
C ILE A 54 11.95 5.04 -9.36
N LEU A 55 11.66 5.81 -8.34
CA LEU A 55 12.21 5.65 -7.01
C LEU A 55 11.16 5.01 -6.09
N SER A 56 11.56 4.07 -5.26
CA SER A 56 10.73 3.46 -4.23
C SER A 56 11.43 3.50 -2.87
N ALA A 57 10.75 3.07 -1.81
CA ALA A 57 11.40 2.77 -0.55
C ALA A 57 11.87 1.31 -0.50
N GLU A 58 12.88 1.00 0.32
CA GLU A 58 13.27 -0.37 0.58
C GLU A 58 12.14 -1.14 1.27
N HIS A 59 12.05 -2.44 0.99
CA HIS A 59 11.09 -3.38 1.59
C HIS A 59 9.60 -3.11 1.27
N VAL A 60 9.31 -2.28 0.27
CA VAL A 60 7.92 -2.05 -0.20
C VAL A 60 7.32 -3.31 -0.82
N PHE A 61 5.98 -3.36 -0.84
CA PHE A 61 5.24 -4.33 -1.61
C PHE A 61 4.25 -3.64 -2.55
N HIS A 62 4.62 -3.51 -3.81
CA HIS A 62 3.81 -2.83 -4.84
C HIS A 62 3.11 -3.79 -5.82
N GLY A 63 3.32 -5.10 -5.66
CA GLY A 63 2.75 -6.13 -6.53
C GLY A 63 3.79 -6.92 -7.30
N LEU A 64 3.33 -7.92 -8.07
CA LEU A 64 4.18 -8.96 -8.67
C LEU A 64 4.13 -8.97 -10.20
N THR A 65 3.59 -7.96 -10.87
CA THR A 65 3.82 -7.73 -12.29
C THR A 65 5.24 -7.21 -12.50
N CYS A 66 5.83 -7.38 -13.67
CA CYS A 66 7.26 -7.07 -13.89
C CYS A 66 7.63 -5.62 -13.54
N GLY A 67 6.78 -4.63 -13.84
CA GLY A 67 7.04 -3.24 -13.48
C GLY A 67 6.90 -3.00 -11.97
N ALA A 68 5.84 -3.49 -11.33
CA ALA A 68 5.65 -3.39 -9.90
C ALA A 68 6.76 -4.13 -9.13
N LEU A 69 7.13 -5.33 -9.58
CA LEU A 69 8.21 -6.14 -9.03
C LEU A 69 9.57 -5.45 -9.11
N SER A 70 9.79 -4.63 -10.15
CA SER A 70 11.02 -3.85 -10.32
C SER A 70 11.25 -2.80 -9.23
N LEU A 71 10.20 -2.41 -8.52
CA LEU A 71 10.27 -1.44 -7.42
C LEU A 71 10.58 -2.12 -6.07
N MET A 72 10.54 -3.44 -6.01
CA MET A 72 10.75 -4.18 -4.78
C MET A 72 12.23 -4.50 -4.60
N SER A 73 12.83 -4.04 -3.50
CA SER A 73 14.26 -4.21 -3.23
C SER A 73 14.66 -5.61 -2.77
N ASP A 74 13.70 -6.39 -2.25
CA ASP A 74 13.98 -7.71 -1.69
C ASP A 74 14.09 -8.77 -2.78
N LYS A 75 15.27 -9.40 -2.89
CA LYS A 75 15.54 -10.48 -3.84
C LYS A 75 14.60 -11.68 -3.71
N PHE A 76 14.04 -11.89 -2.52
CA PHE A 76 13.03 -12.92 -2.29
C PHE A 76 11.89 -12.88 -3.32
N TRP A 77 11.47 -11.68 -3.72
CA TRP A 77 10.38 -11.50 -4.68
C TRP A 77 10.84 -11.54 -6.14
N SER A 78 12.05 -11.06 -6.42
CA SER A 78 12.51 -10.79 -7.79
C SER A 78 13.45 -11.85 -8.37
N GLU A 79 13.98 -12.75 -7.54
CA GLU A 79 14.94 -13.78 -7.98
C GLU A 79 14.30 -14.71 -9.02
N GLY A 80 14.97 -14.88 -10.16
CA GLY A 80 14.53 -15.72 -11.28
C GLY A 80 13.54 -15.08 -12.26
N PHE A 81 13.05 -13.85 -12.01
CA PHE A 81 12.08 -13.17 -12.88
C PHE A 81 12.67 -12.02 -13.75
N GLY A 82 14.00 -11.92 -13.79
CA GLY A 82 14.67 -10.90 -14.59
C GLY A 82 14.78 -11.23 -16.09
N PRO A 83 15.10 -10.23 -16.95
CA PRO A 83 15.38 -8.84 -16.56
C PRO A 83 14.10 -8.07 -16.21
N LEU A 84 14.17 -7.28 -15.15
CA LEU A 84 13.07 -6.42 -14.73
C LEU A 84 13.18 -5.02 -15.38
N LEU A 85 12.23 -4.13 -15.08
CA LEU A 85 12.20 -2.78 -15.61
C LEU A 85 13.48 -2.00 -15.20
N PRO A 86 14.24 -1.45 -16.14
CA PRO A 86 15.43 -0.65 -15.84
C PRO A 86 15.08 0.71 -15.22
N GLU A 87 16.11 1.41 -14.73
CA GLU A 87 15.99 2.76 -14.13
C GLU A 87 15.12 2.79 -12.86
N THR A 88 15.10 1.71 -12.10
CA THR A 88 14.50 1.69 -10.78
C THR A 88 15.56 1.77 -9.69
N ALA A 89 15.24 2.44 -8.59
CA ALA A 89 16.10 2.52 -7.41
C ALA A 89 15.25 2.53 -6.13
N ALA A 90 15.85 2.12 -5.02
CA ALA A 90 15.22 2.17 -3.71
C ALA A 90 16.08 2.95 -2.71
N VAL A 91 15.42 3.63 -1.76
CA VAL A 91 16.03 4.30 -0.62
C VAL A 91 15.48 3.73 0.68
N PRO A 92 16.21 3.79 1.80
CA PRO A 92 15.68 3.35 3.08
C PRO A 92 14.34 4.05 3.41
N PHE A 93 13.33 3.29 3.88
CA PHE A 93 12.09 3.86 4.36
C PHE A 93 12.37 4.74 5.58
N GLY A 94 11.91 5.99 5.58
CA GLY A 94 12.29 6.98 6.57
C GLY A 94 13.61 7.72 6.27
N GLY A 95 14.38 7.32 5.27
CA GLY A 95 15.71 7.85 4.95
C GLY A 95 15.68 9.12 4.11
N LEU A 96 15.32 10.26 4.70
CA LEU A 96 15.15 11.55 4.00
C LEU A 96 16.41 12.05 3.30
N GLU A 97 17.60 11.87 3.89
CA GLU A 97 18.86 12.26 3.28
C GLU A 97 19.17 11.45 2.01
N ALA A 98 18.88 10.15 2.04
CA ALA A 98 19.05 9.29 0.88
C ALA A 98 18.03 9.65 -0.21
N LEU A 99 16.78 9.92 0.19
CA LEU A 99 15.73 10.38 -0.71
C LEU A 99 16.14 11.68 -1.41
N GLU A 100 16.58 12.70 -0.66
CA GLU A 100 16.97 13.98 -1.23
C GLU A 100 18.18 13.83 -2.18
N ARG A 101 19.18 13.03 -1.82
CA ARG A 101 20.33 12.75 -2.66
C ARG A 101 19.94 12.19 -4.03
N GLU A 102 19.02 11.21 -4.06
CA GLU A 102 18.53 10.63 -5.30
C GLU A 102 17.67 11.63 -6.10
N LEU A 103 16.77 12.37 -5.45
CA LEU A 103 15.91 13.35 -6.12
C LEU A 103 16.70 14.51 -6.75
N LYS A 104 17.83 14.92 -6.16
CA LYS A 104 18.75 15.93 -6.73
C LYS A 104 19.25 15.56 -8.12
N THR A 105 19.32 14.28 -8.46
CA THR A 105 19.74 13.82 -9.79
C THR A 105 18.75 14.18 -10.90
N LYS A 106 17.50 14.48 -10.53
CA LYS A 106 16.37 14.80 -11.43
C LYS A 106 16.07 13.72 -12.48
N ARG A 107 16.55 12.49 -12.29
CA ARG A 107 16.30 11.37 -13.20
C ARG A 107 14.99 10.64 -12.95
N PHE A 108 14.39 10.80 -11.75
CA PHE A 108 13.20 10.08 -11.35
C PHE A 108 11.90 10.79 -11.76
N ALA A 109 10.99 10.03 -12.36
CA ALA A 109 9.64 10.44 -12.71
C ALA A 109 8.71 10.48 -11.49
N ALA A 110 8.82 9.49 -10.62
CA ALA A 110 8.04 9.37 -9.40
C ALA A 110 8.86 8.77 -8.25
N PHE A 111 8.45 9.12 -7.03
CA PHE A 111 8.71 8.37 -5.82
C PHE A 111 7.40 7.68 -5.40
N ILE A 112 7.39 6.33 -5.46
CA ILE A 112 6.22 5.50 -5.12
C ILE A 112 6.49 4.85 -3.77
N VAL A 113 5.59 5.06 -2.80
CA VAL A 113 5.77 4.61 -1.42
C VAL A 113 4.44 4.25 -0.75
N GLU A 114 4.44 3.25 0.12
CA GLU A 114 3.32 2.97 1.02
C GLU A 114 3.35 3.97 2.20
N PRO A 115 2.22 4.60 2.60
CA PRO A 115 2.19 5.45 3.80
C PRO A 115 2.56 4.70 5.08
N VAL A 116 2.15 3.44 5.18
CA VAL A 116 2.58 2.46 6.18
C VAL A 116 2.97 1.20 5.42
N GLN A 117 4.21 0.77 5.53
CA GLN A 117 4.67 -0.44 4.85
C GLN A 117 4.08 -1.69 5.52
N SER A 118 3.07 -2.25 4.91
CA SER A 118 2.30 -3.35 5.49
C SER A 118 3.07 -4.68 5.47
N GLU A 119 3.57 -5.09 4.29
CA GLU A 119 4.26 -6.38 4.14
C GLU A 119 5.68 -6.37 4.73
N ALA A 120 6.32 -5.21 4.84
CA ALA A 120 7.60 -5.06 5.56
C ALA A 120 7.48 -5.26 7.09
N GLY A 121 6.26 -5.36 7.61
CA GLY A 121 6.01 -5.59 9.04
C GLY A 121 5.23 -4.48 9.74
N VAL A 122 4.29 -3.88 9.04
CA VAL A 122 3.48 -2.73 9.52
C VAL A 122 4.39 -1.61 10.03
N CYS A 123 5.33 -1.20 9.17
CA CYS A 123 6.27 -0.13 9.50
C CYS A 123 5.57 1.22 9.37
N VAL A 124 5.32 1.87 10.50
CA VAL A 124 4.77 3.22 10.57
C VAL A 124 5.94 4.20 10.50
N PRO A 125 5.92 5.20 9.60
CA PRO A 125 7.01 6.16 9.48
C PRO A 125 7.01 7.16 10.65
N ALA A 126 8.11 7.92 10.80
CA ALA A 126 8.12 9.10 11.66
C ALA A 126 7.05 10.11 11.18
N GLU A 127 6.55 10.91 12.11
CA GLU A 127 5.38 11.78 11.89
C GLU A 127 5.53 12.75 10.70
N ASP A 128 6.72 13.27 10.47
CA ASP A 128 7.04 14.25 9.43
C ASP A 128 7.59 13.65 8.13
N TYR A 129 7.87 12.35 8.11
CA TYR A 129 8.56 11.71 6.99
C TYR A 129 7.87 11.94 5.64
N LEU A 130 6.57 11.66 5.56
CA LEU A 130 5.83 11.77 4.29
C LEU A 130 5.67 13.23 3.85
N GLN A 131 5.51 14.17 4.79
CA GLN A 131 5.42 15.60 4.52
C GLN A 131 6.73 16.14 3.95
N VAL A 132 7.87 15.74 4.53
CA VAL A 132 9.18 16.13 4.02
C VAL A 132 9.45 15.46 2.66
N ALA A 133 9.10 14.18 2.51
CA ALA A 133 9.23 13.47 1.23
C ALA A 133 8.42 14.14 0.11
N GLU A 134 7.17 14.52 0.38
CA GLU A 134 6.35 15.30 -0.55
C GLU A 134 7.02 16.62 -0.95
N SER A 135 7.49 17.38 0.04
CA SER A 135 8.17 18.66 -0.19
C SER A 135 9.43 18.50 -1.05
N LEU A 136 10.21 17.46 -0.81
CA LEU A 136 11.37 17.11 -1.63
C LEU A 136 10.97 16.73 -3.05
N CYS A 137 9.96 15.88 -3.21
CA CYS A 137 9.44 15.50 -4.53
C CYS A 137 9.01 16.74 -5.33
N ARG A 138 8.24 17.63 -4.74
CA ARG A 138 7.82 18.92 -5.35
C ARG A 138 9.03 19.78 -5.73
N ARG A 139 10.01 19.92 -4.83
CA ARG A 139 11.24 20.72 -5.08
C ARG A 139 12.02 20.25 -6.31
N TYR A 140 12.11 18.93 -6.51
CA TYR A 140 12.91 18.35 -7.61
C TYR A 140 12.08 17.95 -8.84
N GLY A 141 10.77 18.23 -8.82
CA GLY A 141 9.84 17.94 -9.93
C GLY A 141 9.67 16.44 -10.18
N THR A 142 9.65 15.65 -9.13
CA THR A 142 9.35 14.23 -9.12
C THR A 142 7.92 14.06 -8.59
N LEU A 143 7.09 13.22 -9.19
CA LEU A 143 5.74 12.98 -8.69
C LEU A 143 5.79 12.20 -7.38
N PHE A 144 4.99 12.63 -6.40
CA PHE A 144 4.79 11.92 -5.15
C PHE A 144 3.57 11.01 -5.26
N VAL A 145 3.79 9.69 -5.19
CA VAL A 145 2.76 8.68 -5.42
C VAL A 145 2.62 7.81 -4.18
N LEU A 146 1.40 7.71 -3.65
CA LEU A 146 1.11 6.84 -2.52
C LEU A 146 0.42 5.55 -2.97
N ASP A 147 0.99 4.43 -2.58
CA ASP A 147 0.34 3.13 -2.67
C ASP A 147 -0.51 2.91 -1.42
N GLU A 148 -1.80 3.18 -1.56
CA GLU A 148 -2.80 3.04 -0.50
C GLU A 148 -3.64 1.75 -0.65
N VAL A 149 -3.12 0.77 -1.36
CA VAL A 149 -3.80 -0.51 -1.59
C VAL A 149 -4.12 -1.24 -0.29
N GLN A 150 -3.30 -1.07 0.76
CA GLN A 150 -3.54 -1.66 2.08
C GLN A 150 -3.97 -0.64 3.14
N THR A 151 -3.59 0.61 3.00
CA THR A 151 -3.79 1.66 4.01
C THR A 151 -5.05 2.48 3.79
N GLY A 152 -5.52 2.58 2.56
CA GLY A 152 -6.71 3.33 2.18
C GLY A 152 -8.03 2.64 2.57
N MET A 153 -9.13 3.21 2.09
CA MET A 153 -10.48 2.71 2.30
C MET A 153 -10.80 2.56 3.80
N TYR A 154 -10.48 3.59 4.59
CA TYR A 154 -10.74 3.68 6.02
C TYR A 154 -9.98 2.66 6.91
N ARG A 155 -9.04 1.88 6.35
CA ARG A 155 -8.24 0.90 7.11
C ARG A 155 -7.44 1.56 8.24
N THR A 156 -6.92 2.75 8.01
CA THR A 156 -6.12 3.52 8.97
C THR A 156 -6.91 4.65 9.65
N GLY A 157 -8.22 4.68 9.47
CA GLY A 157 -9.15 5.66 10.03
C GLY A 157 -9.76 6.58 8.97
N PRO A 158 -9.05 7.54 8.39
CA PRO A 158 -9.55 8.36 7.30
C PRO A 158 -9.65 7.55 5.98
N PHE A 159 -10.35 8.10 4.96
CA PHE A 159 -10.50 7.46 3.65
C PHE A 159 -9.15 7.08 3.03
N LEU A 160 -8.16 7.97 3.09
CA LEU A 160 -6.77 7.73 2.73
C LEU A 160 -5.86 7.92 3.95
N ALA A 161 -4.81 7.13 4.07
CA ALA A 161 -3.76 7.37 5.05
C ALA A 161 -3.04 8.71 4.80
N ALA A 162 -3.02 9.18 3.56
CA ALA A 162 -2.56 10.53 3.20
C ALA A 162 -3.16 11.61 4.09
N HIS A 163 -4.45 11.52 4.41
CA HIS A 163 -5.13 12.49 5.29
C HIS A 163 -4.64 12.42 6.73
N HIS A 164 -4.30 11.21 7.20
CA HIS A 164 -3.73 11.02 8.55
C HIS A 164 -2.36 11.69 8.67
N PHE A 165 -1.55 11.58 7.60
CA PHE A 165 -0.20 12.17 7.56
C PHE A 165 -0.16 13.60 7.01
N GLY A 166 -1.30 14.19 6.63
CA GLY A 166 -1.39 15.58 6.16
C GLY A 166 -0.59 15.84 4.87
N VAL A 167 -0.66 14.92 3.89
CA VAL A 167 0.04 15.03 2.60
C VAL A 167 -0.93 14.99 1.43
N GLU A 168 -0.53 15.65 0.32
CA GLU A 168 -1.30 15.73 -0.93
C GLU A 168 -0.52 15.11 -2.11
N PRO A 169 -0.64 13.80 -2.33
CA PRO A 169 0.06 13.11 -3.43
C PRO A 169 -0.43 13.56 -4.81
N ASP A 170 0.41 13.38 -5.82
CA ASP A 170 0.06 13.59 -7.23
C ASP A 170 -0.75 12.42 -7.80
N MET A 171 -0.54 11.21 -7.25
CA MET A 171 -1.33 10.00 -7.54
C MET A 171 -1.49 9.15 -6.29
N VAL A 172 -2.64 8.45 -6.20
CA VAL A 172 -2.93 7.44 -5.18
C VAL A 172 -3.41 6.16 -5.86
N ILE A 173 -2.90 5.02 -5.40
CA ILE A 173 -3.29 3.70 -5.90
C ILE A 173 -4.19 3.03 -4.86
N LEU A 174 -5.38 2.60 -5.28
CA LEU A 174 -6.37 1.90 -4.46
C LEU A 174 -6.67 0.51 -5.06
N ALA A 175 -6.96 -0.47 -4.21
CA ALA A 175 -7.47 -1.79 -4.61
C ALA A 175 -8.04 -2.53 -3.36
N LYS A 176 -7.92 -3.84 -3.30
CA LYS A 176 -8.31 -4.70 -2.16
C LYS A 176 -9.71 -4.35 -1.61
N ALA A 177 -9.77 -3.51 -0.57
CA ALA A 177 -11.02 -3.10 0.07
C ALA A 177 -11.93 -2.25 -0.82
N LEU A 178 -11.45 -1.74 -1.96
CA LEU A 178 -12.22 -0.89 -2.88
C LEU A 178 -13.56 -1.52 -3.31
N SER A 179 -13.61 -2.83 -3.48
CA SER A 179 -14.84 -3.56 -3.84
C SER A 179 -15.37 -4.46 -2.71
N GLY A 180 -15.03 -4.18 -1.44
CA GLY A 180 -15.35 -5.03 -0.32
C GLY A 180 -14.64 -6.40 -0.34
N GLY A 181 -13.67 -6.59 -1.22
CA GLY A 181 -12.98 -7.87 -1.43
C GLY A 181 -13.75 -8.88 -2.27
N LEU A 182 -14.88 -8.51 -2.85
CA LEU A 182 -15.79 -9.41 -3.58
C LEU A 182 -15.44 -9.54 -5.05
N VAL A 183 -15.00 -8.46 -5.69
CA VAL A 183 -14.72 -8.40 -7.13
C VAL A 183 -13.35 -7.75 -7.36
N PRO A 184 -12.50 -8.26 -8.27
CA PRO A 184 -11.27 -7.60 -8.64
C PRO A 184 -11.52 -6.17 -9.11
N CYS A 185 -10.92 -5.19 -8.40
CA CYS A 185 -11.06 -3.77 -8.67
C CYS A 185 -9.83 -3.02 -8.17
N GLY A 186 -9.36 -2.07 -8.96
CA GLY A 186 -8.29 -1.13 -8.60
C GLY A 186 -8.57 0.22 -9.21
N ALA A 187 -7.97 1.26 -8.65
CA ALA A 187 -8.06 2.61 -9.18
C ALA A 187 -6.74 3.36 -8.96
N VAL A 188 -6.39 4.22 -9.89
CA VAL A 188 -5.35 5.25 -9.73
C VAL A 188 -6.05 6.58 -9.77
N LEU A 189 -6.11 7.24 -8.62
CA LEU A 189 -6.55 8.62 -8.53
C LEU A 189 -5.36 9.52 -8.88
N MET A 190 -5.58 10.58 -9.65
CA MET A 190 -4.49 11.43 -10.11
C MET A 190 -4.94 12.89 -10.28
N SER A 191 -3.96 13.77 -10.33
CA SER A 191 -4.22 15.17 -10.65
C SER A 191 -4.61 15.35 -12.12
N ASP A 192 -5.36 16.42 -12.41
CA ASP A 192 -5.72 16.79 -13.76
C ASP A 192 -4.50 16.99 -14.67
N ALA A 193 -3.42 17.55 -14.12
CA ALA A 193 -2.17 17.75 -14.85
C ALA A 193 -1.53 16.43 -15.33
N VAL A 194 -1.52 15.39 -14.47
CA VAL A 194 -1.02 14.06 -14.84
C VAL A 194 -1.92 13.44 -15.90
N CYS A 195 -3.23 13.44 -15.69
CA CYS A 195 -4.20 12.89 -16.63
C CYS A 195 -4.07 13.53 -18.02
N ASN A 196 -4.06 14.86 -18.10
CA ASN A 196 -3.98 15.60 -19.36
C ASN A 196 -2.64 15.39 -20.10
N SER A 197 -1.56 15.10 -19.40
CA SER A 197 -0.28 14.79 -20.06
C SER A 197 -0.25 13.41 -20.70
N VAL A 198 -1.05 12.47 -20.19
CA VAL A 198 -1.17 11.10 -20.72
C VAL A 198 -2.19 11.05 -21.87
N TYR A 199 -3.40 11.54 -21.61
CA TYR A 199 -4.53 11.53 -22.54
C TYR A 199 -4.71 12.90 -23.24
N SER A 200 -3.58 13.42 -23.78
CA SER A 200 -3.44 14.78 -24.24
C SER A 200 -4.15 15.12 -25.56
N SER A 201 -4.69 14.13 -26.26
CA SER A 201 -5.37 14.29 -27.54
C SER A 201 -6.19 13.06 -27.88
N LEU A 202 -7.13 13.19 -28.81
CA LEU A 202 -7.96 12.07 -29.28
C LEU A 202 -7.15 10.85 -29.75
N PRO A 203 -6.05 10.99 -30.52
CA PRO A 203 -5.19 9.84 -30.86
C PRO A 203 -4.53 9.17 -29.66
N ARG A 204 -4.49 9.80 -28.51
CA ARG A 204 -3.92 9.25 -27.28
C ARG A 204 -4.98 8.73 -26.30
N ALA A 205 -6.26 8.74 -26.66
CA ALA A 205 -7.34 8.32 -25.76
C ALA A 205 -7.22 6.85 -25.27
N PHE A 206 -6.51 6.00 -26.02
CA PHE A 206 -6.35 4.57 -25.73
C PHE A 206 -4.90 4.14 -25.48
N VAL A 207 -3.99 5.07 -25.17
CA VAL A 207 -2.56 4.73 -24.96
C VAL A 207 -2.32 3.88 -23.71
N HIS A 208 -3.27 3.86 -22.79
CA HIS A 208 -3.28 2.96 -21.64
C HIS A 208 -4.73 2.64 -21.25
N THR A 209 -5.08 1.37 -21.35
CA THR A 209 -6.40 0.82 -21.03
C THR A 209 -6.25 -0.57 -20.41
N SER A 210 -7.30 -1.07 -19.76
CA SER A 210 -7.39 -2.45 -19.28
C SER A 210 -8.78 -3.02 -19.63
N THR A 211 -8.84 -4.25 -20.13
CA THR A 211 -10.06 -4.85 -20.69
C THR A 211 -11.23 -4.89 -19.70
N PHE A 212 -10.95 -5.16 -18.43
CA PHE A 212 -11.98 -5.33 -17.39
C PHE A 212 -12.04 -4.19 -16.37
N SER A 213 -11.30 -3.11 -16.58
CA SER A 213 -11.13 -2.05 -15.58
C SER A 213 -12.43 -1.37 -15.16
N GLU A 214 -13.36 -1.18 -16.08
CA GLU A 214 -14.63 -0.48 -15.83
C GLU A 214 -15.83 -1.44 -15.91
N ASN A 215 -15.62 -2.72 -15.57
CA ASN A 215 -16.75 -3.65 -15.60
C ASN A 215 -17.82 -3.25 -14.55
N SER A 216 -19.08 -3.29 -14.98
CA SER A 216 -20.20 -2.79 -14.18
C SER A 216 -20.35 -3.48 -12.83
N LEU A 217 -19.96 -4.77 -12.73
CA LEU A 217 -20.03 -5.51 -11.47
C LEU A 217 -19.02 -4.95 -10.44
N ALA A 218 -17.77 -4.72 -10.87
CA ALA A 218 -16.75 -4.13 -9.99
C ALA A 218 -17.10 -2.69 -9.59
N MET A 219 -17.57 -1.87 -10.54
CA MET A 219 -18.00 -0.50 -10.26
C MET A 219 -19.16 -0.46 -9.25
N ARG A 220 -20.18 -1.29 -9.44
CA ARG A 220 -21.30 -1.37 -8.49
C ARG A 220 -20.89 -1.91 -7.13
N ALA A 221 -20.02 -2.92 -7.07
CA ALA A 221 -19.49 -3.44 -5.81
C ALA A 221 -18.69 -2.36 -5.05
N ALA A 222 -17.88 -1.56 -5.77
CA ALA A 222 -17.11 -0.49 -5.17
C ALA A 222 -18.02 0.65 -4.64
N LEU A 223 -19.05 1.03 -5.39
CA LEU A 223 -20.05 2.01 -4.96
C LEU A 223 -20.76 1.55 -3.68
N ALA A 224 -21.26 0.30 -3.66
CA ALA A 224 -21.90 -0.27 -2.48
C ALA A 224 -20.95 -0.36 -1.28
N THR A 225 -19.67 -0.66 -1.54
CA THR A 225 -18.65 -0.69 -0.49
C THR A 225 -18.47 0.70 0.14
N LEU A 226 -18.39 1.75 -0.68
CA LEU A 226 -18.28 3.13 -0.17
C LEU A 226 -19.50 3.51 0.68
N GLU A 227 -20.71 3.18 0.22
CA GLU A 227 -21.95 3.42 0.94
C GLU A 227 -21.90 2.77 2.34
N VAL A 228 -21.57 1.47 2.42
CA VAL A 228 -21.47 0.75 3.70
C VAL A 228 -20.39 1.33 4.61
N LEU A 229 -19.21 1.62 4.09
CA LEU A 229 -18.10 2.16 4.88
C LEU A 229 -18.48 3.50 5.55
N GLU A 230 -19.28 4.32 4.89
CA GLU A 230 -19.73 5.62 5.37
C GLU A 230 -20.94 5.53 6.28
N ASP A 231 -21.98 4.82 5.85
CA ASP A 231 -23.23 4.68 6.61
C ASP A 231 -22.99 4.02 7.99
N GLU A 232 -22.08 3.07 8.05
CA GLU A 232 -21.70 2.41 9.31
C GLU A 232 -20.57 3.15 10.06
N GLY A 233 -20.02 4.23 9.52
CA GLY A 233 -18.98 5.03 10.16
C GLY A 233 -17.69 4.25 10.41
N LEU A 234 -17.31 3.33 9.50
CA LEU A 234 -16.25 2.36 9.71
C LEU A 234 -14.86 3.00 9.84
N GLY A 235 -14.66 4.20 9.31
CA GLY A 235 -13.42 4.96 9.52
C GLY A 235 -13.19 5.33 10.99
N ARG A 236 -14.20 5.88 11.66
CA ARG A 236 -14.15 6.18 13.09
C ARG A 236 -13.98 4.89 13.90
N ARG A 237 -14.76 3.85 13.57
CA ARG A 237 -14.64 2.54 14.22
C ARG A 237 -13.24 1.95 14.07
N SER A 238 -12.59 2.11 12.92
CA SER A 238 -11.20 1.67 12.71
C SER A 238 -10.24 2.31 13.69
N LEU A 239 -10.36 3.63 13.95
CA LEU A 239 -9.53 4.31 14.94
C LEU A 239 -9.82 3.86 16.37
N GLU A 240 -11.10 3.82 16.75
CA GLU A 240 -11.52 3.45 18.11
C GLU A 240 -11.15 2.00 18.43
N ALA A 241 -11.53 1.05 17.56
CA ALA A 241 -11.20 -0.36 17.71
C ALA A 241 -9.71 -0.63 17.60
N GLY A 242 -9.00 0.10 16.74
CA GLY A 242 -7.56 0.03 16.61
C GLY A 242 -6.83 0.44 17.88
N SER A 243 -7.19 1.58 18.47
CA SER A 243 -6.63 2.05 19.73
C SER A 243 -6.92 1.09 20.89
N TYR A 244 -8.15 0.58 20.97
CA TYR A 244 -8.53 -0.43 21.96
C TYR A 244 -7.71 -1.71 21.81
N LEU A 245 -7.62 -2.23 20.57
CA LEU A 245 -6.87 -3.47 20.28
C LEU A 245 -5.38 -3.31 20.62
N GLN A 246 -4.77 -2.18 20.25
CA GLN A 246 -3.37 -1.90 20.55
C GLN A 246 -3.13 -1.87 22.07
N ALA A 247 -3.98 -1.19 22.82
CA ALA A 247 -3.89 -1.11 24.28
C ALA A 247 -4.02 -2.50 24.93
N ARG A 248 -5.02 -3.30 24.50
CA ARG A 248 -5.26 -4.65 25.02
C ARG A 248 -4.12 -5.62 24.68
N LEU A 249 -3.62 -5.58 23.46
CA LEU A 249 -2.46 -6.39 23.07
C LEU A 249 -1.21 -6.00 23.88
N THR A 250 -0.95 -4.71 24.04
CA THR A 250 0.19 -4.22 24.82
C THR A 250 0.10 -4.67 26.28
N GLU A 251 -1.06 -4.57 26.91
CA GLU A 251 -1.30 -5.03 28.28
C GLU A 251 -1.13 -6.56 28.40
N SER A 252 -1.78 -7.31 27.52
CA SER A 252 -1.80 -8.78 27.59
C SER A 252 -0.47 -9.43 27.24
N LEU A 253 0.33 -8.78 26.40
CA LEU A 253 1.57 -9.34 25.90
C LEU A 253 2.84 -8.75 26.54
N ARG A 254 2.72 -7.79 27.46
CA ARG A 254 3.87 -7.08 28.07
C ARG A 254 4.87 -8.01 28.79
N ASP A 255 4.39 -9.11 29.37
CA ASP A 255 5.22 -10.04 30.15
C ASP A 255 5.86 -11.16 29.26
N PHE A 256 5.54 -11.16 27.96
CA PHE A 256 6.11 -12.12 27.01
C PHE A 256 7.39 -11.56 26.38
N GLU A 257 8.55 -12.02 26.86
CA GLU A 257 9.87 -11.55 26.39
C GLU A 257 10.10 -11.70 24.88
N MET A 258 9.35 -12.56 24.21
CA MET A 258 9.42 -12.76 22.76
C MET A 258 8.68 -11.69 21.97
N VAL A 259 7.84 -10.89 22.59
CA VAL A 259 7.19 -9.73 21.95
C VAL A 259 8.14 -8.55 22.09
N LYS A 260 8.58 -8.02 20.94
CA LYS A 260 9.48 -6.87 20.88
C LYS A 260 8.71 -5.55 20.88
N GLU A 261 7.69 -5.48 20.02
CA GLU A 261 6.94 -4.27 19.77
C GLU A 261 5.55 -4.58 19.23
N ILE A 262 4.58 -3.74 19.55
CA ILE A 262 3.24 -3.71 18.97
C ILE A 262 3.05 -2.33 18.38
N ARG A 263 2.80 -2.25 17.07
CA ARG A 263 2.66 -0.98 16.33
C ARG A 263 1.56 -1.07 15.28
N GLY A 264 1.06 0.07 14.84
CA GLY A 264 0.05 0.13 13.79
C GLY A 264 -0.70 1.46 13.77
N VAL A 265 -1.60 1.57 12.79
CA VAL A 265 -2.50 2.71 12.61
C VAL A 265 -3.89 2.17 12.28
N GLY A 266 -4.90 2.62 13.01
CA GLY A 266 -6.26 2.09 12.87
C GLY A 266 -6.31 0.57 13.07
N LEU A 267 -6.96 -0.15 12.18
CA LEU A 267 -7.02 -1.62 12.19
C LEU A 267 -5.98 -2.28 11.27
N LEU A 268 -4.81 -1.68 11.15
CA LEU A 268 -3.63 -2.27 10.52
C LEU A 268 -2.52 -2.34 11.56
N MET A 269 -2.27 -3.52 12.13
CA MET A 269 -1.35 -3.71 13.25
C MET A 269 -0.33 -4.81 12.99
N GLY A 270 0.84 -4.67 13.63
CA GLY A 270 1.90 -5.65 13.66
C GLY A 270 2.38 -5.94 15.08
N ILE A 271 2.55 -7.23 15.38
CA ILE A 271 3.19 -7.71 16.60
C ILE A 271 4.55 -8.26 16.20
N GLU A 272 5.62 -7.54 16.50
CA GLU A 272 6.98 -7.97 16.16
C GLU A 272 7.54 -8.88 17.24
N PHE A 273 8.08 -10.03 16.82
CA PHE A 273 8.73 -10.99 17.68
C PHE A 273 10.25 -10.86 17.66
N GLN A 274 10.87 -11.20 18.78
CA GLN A 274 12.32 -11.28 18.96
C GLN A 274 12.75 -12.62 19.56
N ALA A 275 14.04 -12.90 19.49
CA ALA A 275 14.60 -14.07 20.12
C ALA A 275 14.47 -13.98 21.65
N PRO A 276 14.00 -15.03 22.34
CA PRO A 276 13.90 -15.03 23.80
C PRO A 276 15.26 -14.98 24.46
N ARG A 277 15.30 -14.40 25.66
CA ARG A 277 16.51 -14.32 26.51
C ARG A 277 16.76 -15.64 27.22
N GLN A 278 15.68 -16.30 27.68
CA GLN A 278 15.78 -17.58 28.37
C GLN A 278 16.30 -18.67 27.44
N LEU A 279 17.38 -19.36 27.86
CA LEU A 279 18.06 -20.37 27.05
C LEU A 279 17.14 -21.52 26.63
N ARG A 280 16.23 -21.94 27.53
CA ARG A 280 15.23 -22.99 27.28
C ARG A 280 14.34 -22.70 26.07
N LEU A 281 13.98 -21.43 25.84
CA LEU A 281 13.16 -20.98 24.71
C LEU A 281 14.02 -20.60 23.50
N ARG A 282 15.23 -20.10 23.75
CA ARG A 282 16.14 -19.63 22.70
C ARG A 282 16.65 -20.75 21.80
N ILE A 283 16.95 -21.91 22.39
CA ILE A 283 17.43 -23.07 21.63
C ILE A 283 16.40 -23.52 20.58
N PRO A 284 15.13 -23.84 20.94
CA PRO A 284 14.13 -24.22 19.94
C PRO A 284 13.82 -23.08 18.95
N TYR A 285 13.80 -21.81 19.40
CA TYR A 285 13.60 -20.67 18.50
C TYR A 285 14.68 -20.59 17.43
N GLN A 286 15.95 -20.76 17.80
CA GLN A 286 17.07 -20.78 16.86
C GLN A 286 17.03 -22.00 15.93
N ALA A 287 16.66 -23.17 16.46
CA ALA A 287 16.49 -24.38 15.64
C ALA A 287 15.40 -24.20 14.57
N PHE A 288 14.27 -23.59 14.89
CA PHE A 288 13.24 -23.24 13.91
C PHE A 288 13.76 -22.27 12.86
N GLY A 289 14.47 -21.23 13.28
CA GLY A 289 15.05 -20.24 12.36
C GLY A 289 16.13 -20.82 11.44
N ALA A 290 16.84 -21.85 11.88
CA ALA A 290 17.83 -22.57 11.06
C ALA A 290 17.17 -23.43 9.97
N VAL A 291 15.98 -23.97 10.23
CA VAL A 291 15.20 -24.70 9.22
C VAL A 291 14.61 -23.74 8.18
N HIS A 292 13.93 -22.69 8.63
CA HIS A 292 13.39 -21.64 7.78
C HIS A 292 13.09 -20.40 8.61
N PRO A 293 13.42 -19.18 8.13
CA PRO A 293 13.18 -17.93 8.87
C PRO A 293 11.72 -17.71 9.30
N ALA A 294 10.76 -18.17 8.49
CA ALA A 294 9.33 -18.03 8.77
C ALA A 294 8.77 -19.12 9.71
N MET A 295 9.53 -20.15 10.07
CA MET A 295 9.03 -21.33 10.79
C MET A 295 8.33 -20.96 12.11
N PHE A 296 8.95 -20.10 12.92
CA PHE A 296 8.36 -19.66 14.18
C PHE A 296 7.03 -18.94 13.95
N GLY A 297 7.01 -17.97 13.03
CA GLY A 297 5.82 -17.21 12.72
C GLY A 297 4.69 -18.09 12.16
N GLN A 298 5.01 -19.05 11.31
CA GLN A 298 4.04 -20.02 10.78
C GLN A 298 3.42 -20.88 11.89
N ILE A 299 4.21 -21.31 12.87
CA ILE A 299 3.69 -22.04 14.03
C ILE A 299 2.70 -21.18 14.80
N VAL A 300 3.00 -19.88 15.02
CA VAL A 300 2.08 -18.96 15.69
C VAL A 300 0.78 -18.82 14.90
N VAL A 301 0.83 -18.57 13.59
CA VAL A 301 -0.34 -18.45 12.72
C VAL A 301 -1.18 -19.72 12.75
N MET A 302 -0.54 -20.90 12.63
CA MET A 302 -1.24 -22.19 12.66
C MET A 302 -1.95 -22.42 14.00
N ARG A 303 -1.31 -22.07 15.11
CA ARG A 303 -1.91 -22.23 16.45
C ARG A 303 -3.09 -21.29 16.62
N LEU A 304 -2.97 -20.02 16.24
CA LEU A 304 -4.08 -19.07 16.27
C LEU A 304 -5.28 -19.55 15.45
N PHE A 305 -5.03 -20.10 14.27
CA PHE A 305 -6.10 -20.64 13.44
C PHE A 305 -6.75 -21.88 14.06
N ARG A 306 -5.95 -22.85 14.51
CA ARG A 306 -6.46 -24.12 15.06
C ARG A 306 -7.16 -23.97 16.40
N ASP A 307 -6.62 -23.14 17.29
CA ASP A 307 -7.08 -23.04 18.67
C ASP A 307 -8.19 -21.98 18.83
N SER A 308 -8.25 -20.98 17.96
CA SER A 308 -9.14 -19.82 18.11
C SER A 308 -9.87 -19.41 16.83
N GLY A 309 -9.62 -20.06 15.69
CA GLY A 309 -10.24 -19.72 14.41
C GLY A 309 -9.75 -18.39 13.79
N PHE A 310 -8.68 -17.77 14.33
CA PHE A 310 -8.15 -16.54 13.80
C PHE A 310 -7.34 -16.77 12.51
N LEU A 311 -7.81 -16.20 11.40
CA LEU A 311 -7.08 -16.18 10.14
C LEU A 311 -6.18 -14.92 10.11
N THR A 312 -4.87 -15.13 10.07
CA THR A 312 -3.87 -14.06 10.04
C THR A 312 -2.65 -14.50 9.25
N GLN A 313 -1.65 -13.64 9.12
CA GLN A 313 -0.42 -13.96 8.39
C GLN A 313 0.82 -13.39 9.09
N ILE A 314 1.96 -13.99 8.75
CA ILE A 314 3.27 -13.47 9.14
C ILE A 314 3.83 -12.61 8.00
N CYS A 315 4.46 -11.51 8.35
CA CYS A 315 5.10 -10.58 7.43
C CYS A 315 6.42 -10.04 8.01
N GLY A 316 6.99 -9.03 7.35
CA GLY A 316 8.26 -8.41 7.76
C GLY A 316 9.49 -9.11 7.17
N ASN A 317 10.60 -8.37 7.09
CA ASN A 317 11.83 -8.78 6.41
C ASN A 317 12.48 -10.07 6.89
N LYS A 318 12.06 -10.64 7.98
CA LYS A 318 12.53 -11.94 8.50
C LYS A 318 11.37 -12.80 8.99
N PHE A 319 10.17 -12.53 8.47
CA PHE A 319 8.94 -13.21 8.86
C PHE A 319 8.70 -13.22 10.38
N LYS A 320 9.00 -12.10 11.04
CA LYS A 320 8.91 -11.98 12.50
C LYS A 320 7.75 -11.12 12.99
N VAL A 321 6.92 -10.62 12.10
CA VAL A 321 5.79 -9.77 12.44
C VAL A 321 4.50 -10.49 12.15
N LEU A 322 3.67 -10.70 13.17
CA LEU A 322 2.30 -11.14 13.00
C LEU A 322 1.47 -9.94 12.61
N LYS A 323 0.91 -9.95 11.40
CA LYS A 323 0.04 -8.87 10.91
C LYS A 323 -1.40 -9.13 11.36
N VAL A 324 -2.00 -8.16 12.02
CA VAL A 324 -3.39 -8.19 12.50
C VAL A 324 -4.17 -7.11 11.76
N ALA A 325 -5.08 -7.53 10.90
CA ALA A 325 -5.93 -6.65 10.10
C ALA A 325 -7.36 -7.20 10.06
N PRO A 326 -8.12 -7.06 11.17
CA PRO A 326 -9.48 -7.59 11.26
C PRO A 326 -10.41 -6.85 10.29
N PRO A 327 -11.62 -7.38 10.02
CA PRO A 327 -12.67 -6.65 9.32
C PRO A 327 -12.92 -5.28 9.97
N LEU A 328 -13.37 -4.29 9.18
CA LEU A 328 -13.77 -2.98 9.72
C LEU A 328 -15.16 -3.02 10.36
N SER A 329 -16.01 -3.95 9.89
CA SER A 329 -17.37 -4.18 10.39
C SER A 329 -17.42 -5.01 11.68
#